data_ad3b6efc0025532a3a77649d78b1dbf0
#
_entry.id   ad3b6efc0025532a3a77649d78b1dbf0
#
_cell.length_a   1.000
_cell.length_b   1.000
_cell.length_c   1.000
_cell.angle_alpha   90.00
_cell.angle_beta   90.00
_cell.angle_gamma   90.00
#
_symmetry.space_group_name_H-M   'P 1'
#
loop_
_entity.id
_entity.type
_entity.pdbx_description
1 polymer ?
#
loop_
_entity_poly.entity_id
_entity_poly.type
_entity_poly.pdbx_seq_one_letter_code
_entity_poly.pdbx_strand_id
1 'polypeptide(L)'
;MGWRGLDGLLITPQFGQRQRIAPIFIQDKLFKFTDNNDHVWIEEYCKSCRKCEKACPTQAIYSKEKIGIQNINGINQTKICIDRIKCFPQFSKTLGCSICIKVCPFSKGEGSYLKIKSSFDKKDT
;
A
#
# COMPACT_ATOMS: atom_id res chain seq x y z
N MET A 1 12.28 2.44 -3.91
CA MET A 1 11.76 1.78 -2.68
C MET A 1 10.49 0.98 -2.96
N GLY A 2 9.40 1.57 -3.40
CA GLY A 2 8.14 0.90 -3.70
C GLY A 2 6.98 1.90 -3.82
N TRP A 3 5.77 1.40 -3.85
CA TRP A 3 4.57 2.20 -4.01
C TRP A 3 3.44 1.77 -3.08
N ARG A 4 2.50 2.65 -2.83
CA ARG A 4 1.36 2.38 -1.97
C ARG A 4 0.34 1.47 -2.67
N GLY A 5 -0.10 0.42 -1.98
CA GLY A 5 -1.20 -0.42 -2.41
C GLY A 5 -2.57 0.19 -2.17
N LEU A 6 -3.62 -0.49 -2.62
CA LEU A 6 -5.02 -0.05 -2.43
C LEU A 6 -5.40 0.05 -0.95
N ASP A 7 -4.86 -0.81 -0.11
CA ASP A 7 -5.04 -0.83 1.34
C ASP A 7 -4.18 0.19 2.10
N GLY A 8 -3.44 1.04 1.40
CA GLY A 8 -2.60 2.06 1.98
C GLY A 8 -1.24 1.60 2.47
N LEU A 9 -0.93 0.31 2.38
CA LEU A 9 0.37 -0.24 2.79
C LEU A 9 1.42 -0.11 1.68
N LEU A 10 2.68 0.04 2.08
CA LEU A 10 3.80 0.07 1.14
C LEU A 10 4.05 -1.31 0.54
N ILE A 11 4.14 -1.38 -0.76
CA ILE A 11 4.57 -2.55 -1.52
C ILE A 11 5.99 -2.32 -2.02
N THR A 12 6.91 -3.20 -1.62
CA THR A 12 8.29 -3.20 -2.14
C THR A 12 8.55 -4.44 -2.99
N PRO A 13 9.52 -4.38 -3.94
CA PRO A 13 9.86 -5.54 -4.76
C PRO A 13 10.25 -6.76 -3.94
N GLN A 14 11.05 -6.58 -2.90
CA GLN A 14 11.66 -7.67 -2.12
C GLN A 14 10.66 -8.32 -1.14
N PHE A 15 9.84 -7.51 -0.47
CA PHE A 15 9.02 -7.98 0.66
C PHE A 15 7.51 -7.85 0.43
N GLY A 16 7.09 -7.22 -0.69
CA GLY A 16 5.69 -6.89 -0.90
C GLY A 16 5.19 -5.98 0.22
N GLN A 17 4.13 -6.40 0.91
CA GLN A 17 3.60 -5.69 2.08
C GLN A 17 4.09 -6.26 3.43
N ARG A 18 4.95 -7.27 3.42
CA ARG A 18 5.44 -7.94 4.64
C ARG A 18 6.64 -7.23 5.24
N GLN A 19 6.45 -5.97 5.62
CA GLN A 19 7.51 -5.13 6.19
C GLN A 19 6.93 -4.14 7.18
N ARG A 20 7.77 -3.69 8.08
CA ARG A 20 7.49 -2.55 8.96
C ARG A 20 8.36 -1.38 8.54
N ILE A 21 7.80 -0.19 8.62
CA ILE A 21 8.48 1.05 8.30
C ILE A 21 8.67 1.81 9.61
N ALA A 22 9.90 2.22 9.89
CA ALA A 22 10.22 3.12 10.98
C ALA A 22 10.93 4.35 10.39
N PRO A 23 10.38 5.57 10.51
CA PRO A 23 11.05 6.77 10.08
C PRO A 23 12.14 7.16 11.08
N ILE A 24 13.28 7.61 10.56
CA ILE A 24 14.35 8.21 11.35
C ILE A 24 14.49 9.65 10.88
N PHE A 25 14.31 10.61 11.79
CA PHE A 25 14.47 12.02 11.49
C PHE A 25 15.92 12.43 11.76
N ILE A 26 16.56 13.01 10.76
CA ILE A 26 17.93 13.51 10.85
C ILE A 26 17.97 14.95 10.35
N GLN A 27 18.86 15.76 10.92
CA GLN A 27 19.09 17.15 10.48
C GLN A 27 20.12 17.26 9.35
N ASP A 28 20.41 16.17 8.67
CA ASP A 28 21.47 16.11 7.68
C ASP A 28 20.93 16.12 6.25
N LYS A 29 21.65 16.79 5.34
CA LYS A 29 21.38 16.84 3.90
C LYS A 29 22.16 15.81 3.10
N LEU A 30 22.72 14.78 3.75
CA LEU A 30 23.56 13.74 3.11
C LEU A 30 22.82 12.91 2.05
N PHE A 31 21.49 12.76 2.20
CA PHE A 31 20.70 11.92 1.30
C PHE A 31 19.97 12.77 0.26
N LYS A 32 20.17 12.45 -1.00
CA LYS A 32 19.38 13.04 -2.10
C LYS A 32 18.04 12.32 -2.20
N PHE A 33 16.99 13.08 -2.45
CA PHE A 33 15.70 12.51 -2.81
C PHE A 33 15.80 11.83 -4.17
N THR A 34 15.32 10.60 -4.24
CA THR A 34 15.11 9.87 -5.49
C THR A 34 13.61 9.72 -5.73
N ASP A 35 13.18 9.77 -6.98
CA ASP A 35 11.80 9.48 -7.32
C ASP A 35 11.50 7.97 -7.22
N ASN A 36 10.23 7.61 -7.23
CA ASN A 36 9.74 6.25 -7.23
C ASN A 36 8.95 5.91 -8.51
N ASN A 37 9.19 6.62 -9.59
CA ASN A 37 8.41 6.51 -10.82
C ASN A 37 8.39 5.07 -11.37
N ASP A 38 9.44 4.31 -11.16
CA ASP A 38 9.53 2.89 -11.54
C ASP A 38 8.47 2.00 -10.87
N HIS A 39 7.80 2.48 -9.84
CA HIS A 39 6.82 1.72 -9.07
C HIS A 39 5.38 2.24 -9.20
N VAL A 40 5.14 3.32 -9.94
CA VAL A 40 3.80 3.94 -10.12
C VAL A 40 2.77 2.96 -10.68
N TRP A 41 3.19 2.05 -11.56
CA TRP A 41 2.34 1.02 -12.16
C TRP A 41 1.60 0.15 -11.12
N ILE A 42 2.13 0.04 -9.90
CA ILE A 42 1.49 -0.70 -8.79
C ILE A 42 0.12 -0.12 -8.46
N GLU A 43 -0.04 1.20 -8.54
CA GLU A 43 -1.33 1.84 -8.29
C GLU A 43 -2.41 1.35 -9.26
N GLU A 44 -2.09 1.32 -10.55
CA GLU A 44 -3.02 0.86 -11.58
C GLU A 44 -3.31 -0.63 -11.47
N TYR A 45 -2.28 -1.43 -11.22
CA TYR A 45 -2.45 -2.85 -10.94
C TYR A 45 -3.39 -3.09 -9.75
N CYS A 46 -3.23 -2.35 -8.67
CA CYS A 46 -4.06 -2.50 -7.46
C CYS A 46 -5.53 -2.15 -7.71
N LYS A 47 -5.82 -1.15 -8.57
CA LYS A 47 -7.20 -0.79 -8.96
C LYS A 47 -7.92 -1.94 -9.65
N SER A 48 -7.22 -2.76 -10.42
CA SER A 48 -7.78 -3.93 -11.09
C SER A 48 -7.77 -5.19 -10.21
N CYS A 49 -6.77 -5.37 -9.36
CA CYS A 49 -6.58 -6.56 -8.52
C CYS A 49 -7.61 -6.68 -7.40
N ARG A 50 -7.74 -5.69 -6.54
CA ARG A 50 -8.69 -5.54 -5.43
C ARG A 50 -8.83 -6.74 -4.47
N LYS A 51 -7.86 -7.64 -4.40
CA LYS A 51 -7.91 -8.84 -3.53
C LYS A 51 -7.95 -8.49 -2.05
N CYS A 52 -7.19 -7.47 -1.62
CA CYS A 52 -7.18 -7.00 -0.23
C CYS A 52 -8.56 -6.45 0.19
N GLU A 53 -9.22 -5.68 -0.68
CA GLU A 53 -10.56 -5.15 -0.44
C GLU A 53 -11.59 -6.28 -0.29
N LYS A 54 -11.61 -7.22 -1.25
CA LYS A 54 -12.55 -8.35 -1.25
C LYS A 54 -12.37 -9.29 -0.06
N ALA A 55 -11.15 -9.45 0.42
CA ALA A 55 -10.84 -10.34 1.54
C ALA A 55 -10.96 -9.66 2.92
N CYS A 56 -11.14 -8.35 2.97
CA CYS A 56 -11.25 -7.62 4.24
C CYS A 56 -12.52 -8.02 5.00
N PRO A 57 -12.41 -8.62 6.21
CA PRO A 57 -13.56 -9.16 6.93
C PRO A 57 -14.53 -8.07 7.41
N THR A 58 -14.07 -6.83 7.52
CA THR A 58 -14.88 -5.69 7.96
C THR A 58 -15.20 -4.71 6.83
N GLN A 59 -14.78 -5.05 5.58
CA GLN A 59 -14.93 -4.15 4.44
C GLN A 59 -14.42 -2.73 4.71
N ALA A 60 -13.27 -2.65 5.37
CA ALA A 60 -12.66 -1.39 5.77
C ALA A 60 -11.85 -0.72 4.65
N ILE A 61 -11.47 -1.45 3.60
CA ILE A 61 -10.67 -0.92 2.50
C ILE A 61 -11.59 -0.32 1.46
N TYR A 62 -11.34 0.95 1.11
CA TYR A 62 -12.15 1.64 0.11
C TYR A 62 -11.77 1.19 -1.31
N SER A 63 -12.78 1.00 -2.16
CA SER A 63 -12.60 0.70 -3.59
C SER A 63 -11.95 1.85 -4.36
N LYS A 64 -12.16 3.08 -3.90
CA LYS A 64 -11.48 4.29 -4.35
C LYS A 64 -11.00 5.07 -3.14
N GLU A 65 -9.83 5.68 -3.24
CA GLU A 65 -9.32 6.56 -2.20
C GLU A 65 -10.33 7.67 -1.88
N LYS A 66 -10.52 7.92 -0.61
CA LYS A 66 -11.25 9.10 -0.14
C LYS A 66 -10.25 10.22 0.16
N ILE A 67 -10.64 11.43 -0.14
CA ILE A 67 -9.86 12.62 0.22
C ILE A 67 -10.39 13.10 1.56
N GLY A 68 -9.56 13.00 2.60
CA GLY A 68 -9.82 13.62 3.89
C GLY A 68 -9.23 15.02 3.93
N ILE A 69 -9.97 15.97 4.44
CA ILE A 69 -9.47 17.31 4.71
C ILE A 69 -8.89 17.29 6.11
N GLN A 70 -7.57 17.30 6.22
CA GLN A 70 -6.88 17.50 7.49
C GLN A 70 -5.88 18.64 7.29
N ASN A 71 -6.07 19.71 8.02
CA ASN A 71 -5.12 20.82 8.03
C ASN A 71 -4.02 20.51 9.07
N ILE A 72 -3.04 19.71 8.66
CA ILE A 72 -1.85 19.43 9.46
C ILE A 72 -0.67 20.09 8.79
N ASN A 73 -0.10 21.11 9.41
CA ASN A 73 1.12 21.79 8.94
C ASN A 73 1.06 22.26 7.46
N GLY A 74 -0.09 22.78 7.03
CA GLY A 74 -0.26 23.27 5.66
C GLY A 74 -0.62 22.19 4.62
N ILE A 75 -0.75 20.92 5.02
CA ILE A 75 -1.25 19.86 4.15
C ILE A 75 -2.76 19.81 4.26
N ASN A 76 -3.44 20.30 3.25
CA ASN A 76 -4.90 20.42 3.25
C ASN A 76 -5.64 19.14 2.83
N GLN A 77 -4.96 18.18 2.22
CA GLN A 77 -5.58 16.97 1.70
C GLN A 77 -4.75 15.74 2.01
N THR A 78 -5.37 14.72 2.57
CA THR A 78 -4.78 13.40 2.77
C THR A 78 -5.59 12.34 2.03
N LYS A 79 -4.90 11.42 1.38
CA LYS A 79 -5.55 10.27 0.76
C LYS A 79 -5.84 9.21 1.81
N ILE A 80 -7.11 8.85 1.98
CA ILE A 80 -7.57 7.86 2.93
C ILE A 80 -7.93 6.57 2.20
N CYS A 81 -7.22 5.50 2.50
CA CYS A 81 -7.39 4.19 1.86
C CYS A 81 -8.26 3.25 2.70
N ILE A 82 -8.30 3.45 4.01
CA ILE A 82 -8.92 2.54 4.98
C ILE A 82 -9.83 3.29 5.93
N ASP A 83 -11.01 2.73 6.18
CA ASP A 83 -11.87 3.11 7.30
C ASP A 83 -11.28 2.55 8.61
N ARG A 84 -10.65 3.42 9.38
CA ARG A 84 -10.00 3.05 10.64
C ARG A 84 -11.00 2.59 11.71
N ILE A 85 -12.22 3.12 11.68
CA ILE A 85 -13.28 2.75 12.64
C ILE A 85 -13.70 1.30 12.43
N LYS A 86 -13.70 0.81 11.21
CA LYS A 86 -13.98 -0.58 10.88
C LYS A 86 -12.76 -1.50 11.04
N CYS A 87 -11.58 -1.03 10.65
CA CYS A 87 -10.36 -1.84 10.65
C CYS A 87 -9.83 -2.08 12.06
N PHE A 88 -9.72 -1.03 12.89
CA PHE A 88 -9.03 -1.08 14.17
C PHE A 88 -9.66 -2.04 15.19
N PRO A 89 -10.99 -2.12 15.37
CA PRO A 89 -11.60 -3.10 16.26
C PRO A 89 -11.29 -4.55 15.87
N GLN A 90 -11.30 -4.86 14.59
CA GLN A 90 -10.92 -6.18 14.09
C GLN A 90 -9.44 -6.46 14.32
N PHE A 91 -8.57 -5.49 14.07
CA PHE A 91 -7.13 -5.59 14.32
C PHE A 91 -6.85 -5.88 15.79
N SER A 92 -7.48 -5.15 16.72
CA SER A 92 -7.32 -5.34 18.17
C SER A 92 -7.86 -6.69 18.63
N LYS A 93 -9.05 -7.07 18.19
CA LYS A 93 -9.69 -8.34 18.57
C LYS A 93 -8.86 -9.56 18.17
N THR A 94 -8.16 -9.50 17.05
CA THR A 94 -7.36 -10.61 16.51
C THR A 94 -5.87 -10.49 16.85
N LEU A 95 -5.48 -9.53 17.68
CA LEU A 95 -4.08 -9.25 18.03
C LEU A 95 -3.19 -9.01 16.82
N GLY A 96 -3.75 -8.37 15.78
CA GLY A 96 -3.02 -8.02 14.57
C GLY A 96 -3.57 -8.68 13.31
N CYS A 97 -4.76 -8.26 12.88
CA CYS A 97 -5.32 -8.69 11.60
C CYS A 97 -4.36 -8.33 10.45
N SER A 98 -4.01 -9.31 9.63
CA SER A 98 -3.10 -9.14 8.48
C SER A 98 -3.64 -9.80 7.20
N ILE A 99 -4.95 -9.98 7.09
CA ILE A 99 -5.59 -10.67 5.95
C ILE A 99 -5.28 -9.95 4.64
N CYS A 100 -5.35 -8.61 4.60
CA CYS A 100 -5.00 -7.82 3.42
C CYS A 100 -3.56 -8.08 2.95
N ILE A 101 -2.61 -8.17 3.89
CA ILE A 101 -1.21 -8.50 3.60
C ILE A 101 -1.08 -9.93 3.08
N LYS A 102 -1.77 -10.88 3.71
CA LYS A 102 -1.72 -12.31 3.35
C LYS A 102 -2.20 -12.57 1.93
N VAL A 103 -3.29 -11.93 1.51
CA VAL A 103 -3.89 -12.15 0.18
C VAL A 103 -3.23 -11.33 -0.93
N CYS A 104 -2.38 -10.37 -0.58
CA CYS A 104 -1.68 -9.54 -1.55
C CYS A 104 -0.72 -10.38 -2.39
N PRO A 105 -0.82 -10.37 -3.73
CA PRO A 105 0.07 -11.16 -4.58
C PRO A 105 1.55 -10.79 -4.41
N PHE A 106 1.84 -9.52 -4.12
CA PHE A 106 3.20 -9.05 -3.88
C PHE A 106 3.83 -9.62 -2.60
N SER A 107 3.02 -10.04 -1.64
CA SER A 107 3.50 -10.61 -0.37
C SER A 107 4.13 -12.00 -0.51
N LYS A 108 4.16 -12.55 -1.71
CA LYS A 108 4.85 -13.81 -2.02
C LYS A 108 6.34 -13.65 -2.31
N GLY A 109 6.86 -12.42 -2.27
CA GLY A 109 8.27 -12.10 -2.46
C GLY A 109 8.62 -11.60 -3.87
N GLU A 110 9.92 -11.36 -4.07
CA GLU A 110 10.45 -10.70 -5.27
C GLU A 110 10.10 -11.40 -6.59
N GLY A 111 10.15 -12.72 -6.61
CA GLY A 111 9.77 -13.49 -7.79
C GLY A 111 8.32 -13.25 -8.23
N SER A 112 7.42 -13.04 -7.27
CA SER A 112 6.03 -12.66 -7.56
C SER A 112 5.93 -11.24 -8.10
N TYR A 113 6.68 -10.30 -7.54
CA TYR A 113 6.75 -8.94 -8.01
C TYR A 113 7.17 -8.87 -9.48
N LEU A 114 8.25 -9.54 -9.84
CA LEU A 114 8.79 -9.57 -11.21
C LEU A 114 7.80 -10.19 -12.21
N LYS A 115 7.14 -11.28 -11.83
CA LYS A 115 6.10 -11.92 -12.66
C LYS A 115 4.91 -11.00 -12.93
N ILE A 116 4.44 -10.31 -11.88
CA ILE A 116 3.32 -9.39 -11.98
C ILE A 116 3.70 -8.20 -12.88
N LYS A 117 4.89 -7.63 -12.66
CA LYS A 117 5.40 -6.52 -13.48
C LYS A 117 5.48 -6.92 -14.96
N SER A 118 6.10 -8.04 -15.27
CA SER A 118 6.21 -8.56 -16.64
C SER A 118 4.86 -8.79 -17.30
N SER A 119 3.87 -9.26 -16.55
CA SER A 119 2.51 -9.46 -17.06
C SER A 119 1.75 -8.15 -17.25
N PHE A 120 2.03 -7.15 -16.43
CA PHE A 120 1.45 -5.81 -16.54
C PHE A 120 1.98 -5.10 -17.78
N ASP A 121 3.30 -5.08 -17.95
CA ASP A 121 3.98 -4.43 -19.08
C ASP A 121 3.53 -5.01 -20.45
N LYS A 122 3.18 -6.31 -20.49
CA LYS A 122 2.64 -6.96 -21.71
C LYS A 122 1.21 -6.57 -22.05
N LYS A 123 0.43 -6.06 -21.10
CA LYS A 123 -0.94 -5.62 -21.36
C LYS A 123 -1.01 -4.20 -21.91
N ASP A 124 0.00 -3.40 -21.65
CA ASP A 124 0.11 -2.02 -22.13
C ASP A 124 0.76 -1.92 -23.53
N THR A 125 1.16 -3.04 -24.10
CA THR A 125 1.61 -3.18 -25.49
C THR A 125 0.55 -3.86 -26.34
#